data_5638388176dbec0df3f1ffa24786f099
#
_entry.id   5638388176dbec0df3f1ffa24786f099
#
_cell.length_a   1.000
_cell.length_b   1.000
_cell.length_c   1.000
_cell.angle_alpha   90.00
_cell.angle_beta   90.00
_cell.angle_gamma   90.00
#
_symmetry.space_group_name_H-M   'P 1'
#
loop_
_entity.id
_entity.type
_entity.pdbx_description
1 polymer ?
#
loop_
_entity_poly.entity_id
_entity_poly.type
_entity_poly.pdbx_seq_one_letter_code
_entity_poly.pdbx_strand_id
1 'polypeptide(L)'
;LRLIKVGLAAGIAISNACAADNTDWLGRQLFDAFANDLQSPAYEASASNASPPQRRIPPAPFDSPPFPSADWQIGGTPIIGDPGNLAPWPLMEAIYAGPNGDAWKKSRVQIYGWEDFSWNISTSTNTSRGPNANFPLIYDLRSNRFEQNQFVLYIERVPDEFQTDHIDWGFRVSGVYGLDYRFMISRGLFSDQLLKHNSYYGFDMPMVYIDLYIPHIFQGMNVRIGRIISEADIEAQLAPNNLMSSHSIVYGFDNYTQTGIFTTTKIDNQWTVQVGLSNGTDVALWQKDPGNQPTGTVMIQWIAPNQRDSIYAGDNAFNNSEFGYNNLQQIVGTWTHKFNDKIYTATEALYMYMNDATTHPTKDVPFQSGSFPVTPGYAPEWGILNYTMFRIAPAAFFTVRNEFYDDIVGSRTGHATKYSEHSLGVTWWPDKIITLRPELRFDHSYDTAAFDNGTRRNQFVASMDFIVHY
;
A
#
# COMPACT_ATOMS: atom_id res chain seq x y z
N LEU A 1 -12.09 -15.78 18.27
CA LEU A 1 -11.00 -14.90 18.70
C LEU A 1 -10.14 -15.51 19.80
N ARG A 2 -10.74 -15.98 20.92
CA ARG A 2 -9.98 -16.70 21.95
C ARG A 2 -9.24 -17.91 21.39
N LEU A 3 -9.81 -18.66 20.46
CA LEU A 3 -9.19 -19.82 19.80
C LEU A 3 -8.01 -19.41 18.90
N ILE A 4 -8.10 -18.28 18.19
CA ILE A 4 -7.02 -17.77 17.34
C ILE A 4 -5.86 -17.28 18.22
N LYS A 5 -6.14 -16.54 19.29
CA LYS A 5 -5.14 -16.11 20.27
C LYS A 5 -4.43 -17.30 20.95
N VAL A 6 -5.19 -18.34 21.27
CA VAL A 6 -4.63 -19.60 21.84
C VAL A 6 -3.80 -20.36 20.80
N GLY A 7 -4.22 -20.37 19.52
CA GLY A 7 -3.47 -21.02 18.44
C GLY A 7 -2.13 -20.34 18.17
N LEU A 8 -2.11 -19.00 18.11
CA LEU A 8 -0.86 -18.22 17.96
C LEU A 8 0.05 -18.40 19.17
N ALA A 9 -0.49 -18.28 20.39
CA ALA A 9 0.26 -18.49 21.61
C ALA A 9 0.81 -19.94 21.72
N ALA A 10 0.05 -20.94 21.26
CA ALA A 10 0.50 -22.32 21.23
C ALA A 10 1.59 -22.56 20.18
N GLY A 11 1.50 -21.94 18.98
CA GLY A 11 2.55 -22.04 17.96
C GLY A 11 3.87 -21.45 18.43
N ILE A 12 3.82 -20.30 19.10
CA ILE A 12 5.00 -19.64 19.70
C ILE A 12 5.52 -20.44 20.91
N ALA A 13 4.64 -21.06 21.71
CA ALA A 13 5.04 -21.90 22.85
C ALA A 13 5.74 -23.19 22.42
N ILE A 14 5.36 -23.80 21.30
CA ILE A 14 6.01 -24.99 20.74
C ILE A 14 7.44 -24.68 20.28
N SER A 15 7.70 -23.49 19.73
CA SER A 15 9.05 -23.06 19.36
C SER A 15 9.95 -22.85 20.58
N ASN A 16 9.40 -22.42 21.73
CA ASN A 16 10.13 -22.26 22.99
C ASN A 16 10.43 -23.59 23.72
N ALA A 17 9.61 -24.60 23.53
CA ALA A 17 9.88 -25.93 24.14
C ALA A 17 11.09 -26.64 23.53
N CYS A 18 11.54 -26.22 22.34
CA CYS A 18 12.74 -26.74 21.68
C CYS A 18 14.04 -25.97 22.02
N ALA A 19 13.94 -24.81 22.70
CA ALA A 19 15.08 -23.93 23.01
C ALA A 19 15.38 -23.91 24.51
N ALA A 20 15.95 -25.00 25.03
CA ALA A 20 16.27 -25.14 26.45
C ALA A 20 17.66 -24.59 26.87
N ASP A 21 18.26 -23.71 26.06
CA ASP A 21 19.57 -23.11 26.39
C ASP A 21 19.43 -21.63 26.71
N ASN A 22 20.14 -21.18 27.74
CA ASN A 22 20.15 -19.81 28.29
C ASN A 22 20.65 -18.71 27.31
N THR A 23 20.88 -19.04 26.05
CA THR A 23 21.37 -18.14 24.99
C THR A 23 20.28 -17.51 24.14
N ASP A 24 19.05 -17.98 24.18
CA ASP A 24 17.93 -17.46 23.36
C ASP A 24 17.12 -16.40 24.13
N TRP A 25 17.79 -15.32 24.52
CA TRP A 25 17.12 -14.17 25.15
C TRP A 25 16.16 -13.48 24.20
N LEU A 26 16.47 -13.42 22.89
CA LEU A 26 15.62 -12.75 21.90
C LEU A 26 14.29 -13.48 21.71
N GLY A 27 14.32 -14.80 21.59
CA GLY A 27 13.10 -15.60 21.45
C GLY A 27 12.16 -15.46 22.64
N ARG A 28 12.71 -15.43 23.86
CA ARG A 28 11.91 -15.21 25.08
C ARG A 28 11.32 -13.80 25.13
N GLN A 29 12.13 -12.78 24.86
CA GLN A 29 11.66 -11.39 24.85
C GLN A 29 10.60 -11.16 23.76
N LEU A 30 10.79 -11.75 22.59
CA LEU A 30 9.80 -11.68 21.51
C LEU A 30 8.48 -12.34 21.92
N PHE A 31 8.54 -13.53 22.56
CA PHE A 31 7.33 -14.17 23.07
C PHE A 31 6.60 -13.30 24.09
N ASP A 32 7.33 -12.72 25.04
CA ASP A 32 6.76 -11.87 26.08
C ASP A 32 6.15 -10.59 25.46
N ALA A 33 6.80 -9.98 24.47
CA ALA A 33 6.28 -8.83 23.74
C ALA A 33 4.97 -9.18 23.02
N PHE A 34 4.91 -10.29 22.26
CA PHE A 34 3.68 -10.75 21.63
C PHE A 34 2.57 -11.03 22.63
N ALA A 35 2.89 -11.70 23.74
CA ALA A 35 1.89 -12.02 24.77
C ALA A 35 1.31 -10.77 25.44
N ASN A 36 2.13 -9.73 25.63
CA ASN A 36 1.69 -8.45 26.17
C ASN A 36 0.82 -7.69 25.15
N ASP A 37 1.26 -7.58 23.89
CA ASP A 37 0.54 -6.85 22.86
C ASP A 37 -0.80 -7.50 22.48
N LEU A 38 -0.90 -8.82 22.50
CA LEU A 38 -2.17 -9.55 22.35
C LEU A 38 -3.20 -9.26 23.48
N GLN A 39 -2.73 -8.77 24.61
CA GLN A 39 -3.58 -8.39 25.74
C GLN A 39 -3.83 -6.86 25.79
N SER A 40 -3.04 -6.10 25.07
CA SER A 40 -3.13 -4.65 25.02
C SER A 40 -4.27 -4.22 24.10
N PRO A 41 -5.10 -3.24 24.51
CA PRO A 41 -6.11 -2.70 23.61
C PRO A 41 -5.44 -1.99 22.43
N ALA A 42 -5.96 -2.17 21.24
CA ALA A 42 -5.49 -1.47 20.04
C ALA A 42 -5.63 0.06 20.14
N TYR A 43 -6.53 0.52 20.99
CA TYR A 43 -6.81 1.93 21.21
C TYR A 43 -6.95 2.23 22.71
N GLU A 44 -6.05 3.05 23.21
CA GLU A 44 -6.21 3.70 24.51
C GLU A 44 -6.91 5.05 24.29
N ALA A 45 -8.11 5.19 24.84
CA ALA A 45 -8.78 6.48 24.83
C ALA A 45 -7.89 7.51 25.54
N SER A 46 -7.46 8.54 24.82
CA SER A 46 -6.73 9.65 25.44
C SER A 46 -7.56 10.20 26.58
N ALA A 47 -7.07 10.07 27.82
CA ALA A 47 -7.76 10.54 29.02
C ALA A 47 -7.78 12.08 29.13
N SER A 48 -7.30 12.83 28.14
CA SER A 48 -7.29 14.28 28.17
C SER A 48 -8.42 14.87 27.32
N ASN A 49 -9.31 15.63 27.99
CA ASN A 49 -10.27 16.52 27.33
C ASN A 49 -9.62 17.73 26.63
N ALA A 50 -8.30 17.79 26.53
CA ALA A 50 -7.58 18.81 25.78
C ALA A 50 -7.55 18.40 24.31
N SER A 51 -7.95 19.30 23.42
CA SER A 51 -7.69 19.10 21.98
C SER A 51 -6.20 18.78 21.80
N PRO A 52 -5.85 17.72 21.05
CA PRO A 52 -4.45 17.43 20.82
C PRO A 52 -3.77 18.67 20.25
N PRO A 53 -2.52 18.94 20.62
CA PRO A 53 -1.81 20.10 20.09
C PRO A 53 -1.78 19.98 18.56
N GLN A 54 -1.98 21.11 17.90
CA GLN A 54 -1.93 21.16 16.44
C GLN A 54 -0.55 20.67 16.00
N ARG A 55 -0.53 19.53 15.35
CA ARG A 55 0.70 18.86 14.98
C ARG A 55 1.28 19.56 13.76
N ARG A 56 2.60 19.75 13.72
CA ARG A 56 3.29 20.16 12.51
C ARG A 56 3.09 19.08 11.46
N ILE A 57 2.69 19.47 10.25
CA ILE A 57 2.66 18.59 9.09
C ILE A 57 4.07 18.61 8.50
N PRO A 58 4.82 17.51 8.52
CA PRO A 58 6.17 17.47 7.96
C PRO A 58 6.13 17.54 6.43
N PRO A 59 7.26 17.86 5.77
CA PRO A 59 7.40 17.79 4.32
C PRO A 59 7.64 16.36 3.83
N ALA A 60 7.10 15.38 4.53
CA ALA A 60 7.20 13.98 4.13
C ALA A 60 6.60 13.78 2.75
N PRO A 61 7.13 12.85 1.96
CA PRO A 61 6.47 12.37 0.75
C PRO A 61 5.03 12.00 1.04
N PHE A 62 4.19 12.13 0.02
CA PHE A 62 2.80 11.77 0.14
C PHE A 62 2.69 10.25 0.26
N ASP A 63 2.18 9.74 1.35
CA ASP A 63 1.91 8.33 1.54
C ASP A 63 0.41 8.05 1.39
N SER A 64 0.08 6.88 0.89
CA SER A 64 -1.30 6.38 0.92
C SER A 64 -1.61 5.74 2.28
N PRO A 65 -2.81 5.98 2.81
CA PRO A 65 -3.82 6.92 2.35
C PRO A 65 -3.48 8.36 2.74
N PRO A 66 -3.78 9.35 1.88
CA PRO A 66 -3.47 10.76 2.11
C PRO A 66 -4.43 11.44 3.10
N PHE A 67 -4.87 10.72 4.10
CA PHE A 67 -5.76 11.28 5.12
C PHE A 67 -5.07 12.35 5.97
N PRO A 68 -5.82 13.33 6.49
CA PRO A 68 -5.37 14.14 7.61
C PRO A 68 -5.15 13.19 8.79
N SER A 69 -3.92 12.87 9.05
CA SER A 69 -3.41 11.64 9.62
C SER A 69 -3.66 11.42 11.11
N ALA A 70 -4.22 12.38 11.83
CA ALA A 70 -4.38 12.26 13.29
C ALA A 70 -5.31 11.11 13.73
N ASP A 71 -6.19 10.66 12.85
CA ASP A 71 -7.23 9.67 13.18
C ASP A 71 -6.98 8.28 12.57
N TRP A 72 -5.92 8.15 11.77
CA TRP A 72 -5.55 6.91 11.10
C TRP A 72 -4.37 6.25 11.81
N GLN A 73 -4.56 5.83 13.04
CA GLN A 73 -3.44 5.49 13.92
C GLN A 73 -3.18 4.00 14.04
N ILE A 74 -4.07 3.15 13.55
CA ILE A 74 -4.01 1.73 13.88
C ILE A 74 -3.91 0.93 12.59
N GLY A 75 -2.87 0.12 12.49
CA GLY A 75 -2.64 -0.80 11.38
C GLY A 75 -1.84 -0.24 10.21
N GLY A 76 -1.74 1.08 10.07
CA GLY A 76 -0.98 1.74 9.01
C GLY A 76 0.50 1.89 9.30
N THR A 77 1.22 2.39 8.33
CA THR A 77 2.60 2.87 8.53
C THR A 77 2.57 4.03 9.51
N PRO A 78 3.51 4.12 10.44
CA PRO A 78 3.66 5.31 11.29
C PRO A 78 3.76 6.56 10.42
N ILE A 79 3.23 7.68 10.91
CA ILE A 79 3.38 8.95 10.20
C ILE A 79 4.86 9.21 9.97
N ILE A 80 5.24 9.27 8.72
CA ILE A 80 6.62 9.51 8.31
C ILE A 80 7.11 10.81 8.97
N GLY A 81 8.33 10.80 9.47
CA GLY A 81 8.95 11.94 10.11
C GLY A 81 8.58 12.15 11.59
N ASP A 82 7.65 11.39 12.17
CA ASP A 82 7.34 11.49 13.58
C ASP A 82 7.94 10.35 14.41
N PRO A 83 9.12 10.55 15.01
CA PRO A 83 9.74 9.53 15.87
C PRO A 83 8.93 9.23 17.14
N GLY A 84 8.03 10.10 17.55
CA GLY A 84 7.19 9.91 18.74
C GLY A 84 5.99 8.99 18.52
N ASN A 85 5.63 8.72 17.27
CA ASN A 85 4.50 7.84 16.93
C ASN A 85 4.91 6.43 16.53
N LEU A 86 6.20 6.16 16.50
CA LEU A 86 6.73 4.84 16.26
C LEU A 86 6.63 4.02 17.56
N ALA A 87 5.40 3.64 17.94
CA ALA A 87 5.23 2.61 18.96
C ALA A 87 5.94 1.35 18.46
N PRO A 88 6.87 0.80 19.23
CA PRO A 88 7.61 -0.36 18.78
C PRO A 88 6.67 -1.56 18.63
N TRP A 89 6.83 -2.31 17.53
CA TRP A 89 6.22 -3.60 17.33
C TRP A 89 6.95 -4.68 18.15
N PRO A 90 6.36 -5.86 18.35
CA PRO A 90 6.91 -6.91 19.21
C PRO A 90 8.41 -7.21 18.99
N LEU A 91 8.87 -7.25 17.74
CA LEU A 91 10.28 -7.48 17.42
C LEU A 91 11.18 -6.36 17.96
N MET A 92 10.76 -5.11 17.77
CA MET A 92 11.53 -3.98 18.30
C MET A 92 11.44 -3.87 19.84
N GLU A 93 10.31 -4.21 20.44
CA GLU A 93 10.19 -4.32 21.90
C GLU A 93 11.20 -5.32 22.47
N ALA A 94 11.28 -6.50 21.84
CA ALA A 94 12.24 -7.52 22.21
C ALA A 94 13.70 -7.03 22.06
N ILE A 95 14.02 -6.35 20.93
CA ILE A 95 15.35 -5.79 20.69
C ILE A 95 15.70 -4.71 21.74
N TYR A 96 14.73 -3.83 22.05
CA TYR A 96 14.92 -2.77 23.05
C TYR A 96 15.05 -3.30 24.48
N ALA A 97 14.49 -4.44 24.80
CA ALA A 97 14.67 -5.11 26.08
C ALA A 97 16.02 -5.84 26.20
N GLY A 98 16.76 -5.98 25.10
CA GLY A 98 18.02 -6.70 25.05
C GLY A 98 19.24 -5.91 25.54
N PRO A 99 20.41 -6.56 25.58
CA PRO A 99 21.63 -5.96 26.11
C PRO A 99 22.09 -4.67 25.44
N ASN A 100 21.74 -4.48 24.17
CA ASN A 100 22.07 -3.29 23.36
C ASN A 100 20.88 -2.38 23.10
N GLY A 101 19.79 -2.51 23.87
CA GLY A 101 18.52 -1.81 23.63
C GLY A 101 18.68 -0.29 23.55
N ASP A 102 19.48 0.30 24.41
CA ASP A 102 19.73 1.76 24.39
C ASP A 102 20.48 2.21 23.13
N ALA A 103 21.39 1.40 22.62
CA ALA A 103 22.09 1.70 21.37
C ALA A 103 21.12 1.65 20.17
N TRP A 104 20.22 0.68 20.14
CA TRP A 104 19.17 0.60 19.15
C TRP A 104 18.22 1.81 19.20
N LYS A 105 17.73 2.18 20.37
CA LYS A 105 16.89 3.37 20.55
C LYS A 105 17.61 4.64 20.06
N LYS A 106 18.88 4.79 20.41
CA LYS A 106 19.70 5.94 19.99
C LYS A 106 19.97 5.96 18.48
N SER A 107 20.07 4.81 17.83
CA SER A 107 20.26 4.74 16.37
C SER A 107 19.03 5.16 15.60
N ARG A 108 17.83 5.08 16.19
CA ARG A 108 16.53 5.26 15.55
C ARG A 108 16.27 4.25 14.42
N VAL A 109 17.10 3.20 14.32
CA VAL A 109 16.85 2.12 13.36
C VAL A 109 15.79 1.19 13.93
N GLN A 110 14.79 0.86 13.11
CA GLN A 110 13.73 -0.06 13.44
C GLN A 110 13.68 -1.23 12.46
N ILE A 111 13.33 -2.39 13.00
CA ILE A 111 13.10 -3.62 12.25
C ILE A 111 11.72 -4.11 12.67
N TYR A 112 10.79 -4.20 11.71
CA TYR A 112 9.42 -4.64 11.97
C TYR A 112 8.78 -5.11 10.69
N GLY A 113 7.59 -5.68 10.80
CA GLY A 113 6.85 -6.11 9.65
C GLY A 113 5.50 -6.69 10.01
N TRP A 114 4.93 -7.40 9.07
CA TRP A 114 3.65 -8.08 9.24
C TRP A 114 3.56 -9.30 8.35
N GLU A 115 2.60 -10.12 8.67
CA GLU A 115 2.16 -11.22 7.85
C GLU A 115 0.67 -11.06 7.57
N ASP A 116 0.28 -11.20 6.29
CA ASP A 116 -1.10 -11.09 5.82
C ASP A 116 -1.52 -12.37 5.11
N PHE A 117 -2.65 -12.91 5.57
CA PHE A 117 -3.32 -14.05 4.98
C PHE A 117 -4.74 -13.66 4.60
N SER A 118 -5.17 -14.02 3.40
CA SER A 118 -6.55 -13.82 2.98
C SER A 118 -7.27 -15.13 2.71
N TRP A 119 -8.59 -15.05 2.72
CA TRP A 119 -9.49 -16.07 2.27
C TRP A 119 -10.67 -15.46 1.57
N ASN A 120 -11.08 -16.04 0.44
CA ASN A 120 -12.24 -15.58 -0.30
C ASN A 120 -13.16 -16.72 -0.72
N ILE A 121 -14.45 -16.37 -0.86
CA ILE A 121 -15.49 -17.15 -1.53
C ILE A 121 -16.02 -16.30 -2.67
N SER A 122 -15.94 -16.82 -3.89
CA SER A 122 -16.34 -16.12 -5.10
C SER A 122 -17.31 -16.93 -5.95
N THR A 123 -18.17 -16.21 -6.64
CA THR A 123 -19.03 -16.78 -7.68
C THR A 123 -18.28 -17.10 -8.98
N SER A 124 -17.07 -16.59 -9.18
CA SER A 124 -16.20 -16.91 -10.29
C SER A 124 -15.48 -18.23 -10.01
N THR A 125 -15.81 -19.27 -10.75
CA THR A 125 -15.32 -20.64 -10.51
C THR A 125 -14.72 -21.30 -11.72
N ASN A 126 -14.78 -20.64 -12.89
CA ASN A 126 -14.28 -21.18 -14.14
C ASN A 126 -12.75 -21.12 -14.22
N THR A 127 -12.08 -22.22 -14.03
CA THR A 127 -10.62 -22.36 -14.13
C THR A 127 -10.14 -22.93 -15.48
N SER A 128 -11.04 -23.09 -16.46
CA SER A 128 -10.71 -23.68 -17.77
C SER A 128 -9.64 -22.90 -18.54
N ARG A 129 -9.50 -21.62 -18.25
CA ARG A 129 -8.53 -20.72 -18.87
C ARG A 129 -7.41 -20.27 -17.92
N GLY A 130 -7.28 -20.86 -16.74
CA GLY A 130 -6.27 -20.52 -15.74
C GLY A 130 -6.87 -20.37 -14.34
N PRO A 131 -6.05 -20.30 -13.29
CA PRO A 131 -6.52 -20.31 -11.92
C PRO A 131 -7.14 -18.98 -11.45
N ASN A 132 -6.89 -17.88 -12.18
CA ASN A 132 -7.23 -16.52 -11.77
C ASN A 132 -8.68 -16.15 -12.17
N ALA A 133 -9.66 -16.89 -11.66
CA ALA A 133 -11.05 -16.73 -12.07
C ALA A 133 -11.67 -15.40 -11.61
N ASN A 134 -11.10 -14.74 -10.59
CA ASN A 134 -11.57 -13.43 -10.11
C ASN A 134 -11.05 -12.25 -10.96
N PHE A 135 -10.06 -12.46 -11.85
CA PHE A 135 -9.58 -11.38 -12.70
C PHE A 135 -10.74 -10.70 -13.46
N PRO A 136 -10.80 -9.36 -13.61
CA PRO A 136 -9.75 -8.36 -13.40
C PRO A 136 -9.60 -7.85 -11.96
N LEU A 137 -10.25 -8.44 -10.97
CA LEU A 137 -9.91 -8.19 -9.58
C LEU A 137 -8.46 -8.62 -9.34
N ILE A 138 -7.61 -7.67 -9.01
CA ILE A 138 -6.25 -7.92 -8.56
C ILE A 138 -6.25 -7.97 -7.03
N TYR A 139 -5.25 -8.60 -6.44
CA TYR A 139 -5.37 -9.13 -5.09
C TYR A 139 -6.59 -10.08 -5.02
N ASP A 140 -6.59 -11.13 -4.28
CA ASP A 140 -7.65 -12.16 -4.37
C ASP A 140 -7.90 -12.73 -5.79
N LEU A 141 -6.87 -12.82 -6.63
CA LEU A 141 -6.97 -13.29 -8.04
C LEU A 141 -7.62 -14.67 -8.17
N ARG A 142 -7.28 -15.60 -7.26
CA ARG A 142 -7.82 -16.96 -7.27
C ARG A 142 -9.08 -17.04 -6.43
N SER A 143 -10.11 -17.57 -7.02
CA SER A 143 -11.37 -17.79 -6.32
C SER A 143 -11.32 -18.97 -5.36
N ASN A 144 -12.02 -18.83 -4.23
CA ASN A 144 -12.24 -19.90 -3.26
C ASN A 144 -10.93 -20.47 -2.68
N ARG A 145 -10.02 -19.60 -2.28
CA ARG A 145 -8.70 -19.96 -1.76
C ARG A 145 -8.40 -19.27 -0.44
N PHE A 146 -7.52 -19.94 0.32
CA PHE A 146 -6.77 -19.35 1.40
C PHE A 146 -5.34 -19.11 0.88
N GLU A 147 -4.81 -17.92 1.06
CA GLU A 147 -3.53 -17.50 0.50
C GLU A 147 -2.72 -16.69 1.50
N GLN A 148 -1.40 -16.77 1.39
CA GLN A 148 -0.47 -15.85 2.02
C GLN A 148 -0.21 -14.72 1.02
N ASN A 149 -0.70 -13.53 1.34
CA ASN A 149 -0.55 -12.38 0.46
C ASN A 149 0.80 -11.71 0.65
N GLN A 150 1.13 -11.39 1.92
CA GLN A 150 2.32 -10.63 2.25
C GLN A 150 2.99 -11.18 3.51
N PHE A 151 4.29 -11.43 3.44
CA PHE A 151 5.22 -11.45 4.54
C PHE A 151 6.18 -10.29 4.30
N VAL A 152 6.14 -9.26 5.14
CA VAL A 152 6.87 -8.01 4.92
C VAL A 152 7.84 -7.76 6.05
N LEU A 153 9.07 -7.39 5.69
CA LEU A 153 10.09 -6.95 6.63
C LEU A 153 10.57 -5.55 6.24
N TYR A 154 10.51 -4.62 7.19
CA TYR A 154 11.11 -3.30 7.09
C TYR A 154 12.36 -3.20 7.93
N ILE A 155 13.39 -2.56 7.38
CA ILE A 155 14.53 -2.03 8.09
C ILE A 155 14.63 -0.56 7.72
N GLU A 156 14.43 0.32 8.70
CA GLU A 156 14.38 1.75 8.41
C GLU A 156 14.94 2.61 9.54
N ARG A 157 15.34 3.81 9.16
CA ARG A 157 15.54 4.94 10.04
C ARG A 157 14.76 6.11 9.45
N VAL A 158 13.76 6.57 10.18
CA VAL A 158 12.95 7.73 9.75
C VAL A 158 13.67 9.02 10.14
N PRO A 159 13.87 10.00 9.24
CA PRO A 159 14.41 11.30 9.59
C PRO A 159 13.45 12.04 10.53
N ASP A 160 13.98 12.86 11.42
CA ASP A 160 13.16 13.74 12.26
C ASP A 160 12.77 15.00 11.47
N GLU A 161 11.65 14.93 10.80
CA GLU A 161 11.12 16.02 9.97
C GLU A 161 10.27 17.03 10.79
N PHE A 162 10.08 16.80 12.10
CA PHE A 162 9.37 17.71 12.99
C PHE A 162 10.30 18.78 13.59
N GLN A 163 11.60 18.51 13.68
CA GLN A 163 12.58 19.51 14.08
C GLN A 163 12.85 20.53 12.96
N THR A 164 13.43 21.68 13.30
CA THR A 164 13.62 22.80 12.36
C THR A 164 15.05 23.35 12.35
N ASP A 165 15.98 22.71 13.05
CA ASP A 165 17.29 23.26 13.37
C ASP A 165 18.46 22.60 12.66
N HIS A 166 18.33 21.33 12.21
CA HIS A 166 19.42 20.62 11.57
C HIS A 166 18.96 19.70 10.41
N ILE A 167 19.91 19.40 9.52
CA ILE A 167 19.71 18.39 8.47
C ILE A 167 19.70 17.02 9.12
N ASP A 168 18.69 16.20 8.81
CA ASP A 168 18.65 14.80 9.24
C ASP A 168 18.53 13.89 8.02
N TRP A 169 18.74 12.60 8.21
CA TRP A 169 18.70 11.61 7.14
C TRP A 169 17.94 10.37 7.57
N GLY A 170 17.46 9.64 6.61
CA GLY A 170 16.77 8.38 6.81
C GLY A 170 17.04 7.40 5.69
N PHE A 171 16.53 6.20 5.85
CA PHE A 171 16.51 5.19 4.80
C PHE A 171 15.39 4.19 5.09
N ARG A 172 14.94 3.51 4.05
CA ARG A 172 14.05 2.34 4.16
C ARG A 172 14.52 1.26 3.20
N VAL A 173 14.51 0.03 3.69
CA VAL A 173 14.63 -1.20 2.91
C VAL A 173 13.45 -2.06 3.27
N SER A 174 12.59 -2.39 2.30
CA SER A 174 11.48 -3.31 2.49
C SER A 174 11.67 -4.58 1.66
N GLY A 175 11.42 -5.73 2.29
CA GLY A 175 11.30 -7.01 1.60
C GLY A 175 9.87 -7.49 1.70
N VAL A 176 9.31 -7.97 0.60
CA VAL A 176 7.96 -8.56 0.52
C VAL A 176 8.07 -9.93 -0.08
N TYR A 177 7.53 -10.94 0.60
CA TYR A 177 7.35 -12.29 0.07
C TYR A 177 5.87 -12.65 0.14
N GLY A 178 5.34 -13.28 -0.89
CA GLY A 178 3.94 -13.70 -0.91
C GLY A 178 3.34 -13.64 -2.31
N LEU A 179 2.01 -13.74 -2.38
CA LEU A 179 1.28 -13.63 -3.63
C LEU A 179 1.38 -12.22 -4.23
N ASP A 180 1.33 -11.20 -3.38
CA ASP A 180 1.22 -9.80 -3.78
C ASP A 180 2.48 -9.23 -4.44
N TYR A 181 3.65 -9.94 -4.36
CA TYR A 181 4.82 -9.55 -5.13
C TYR A 181 4.49 -9.37 -6.61
N ARG A 182 3.46 -10.06 -7.12
CA ARG A 182 3.02 -10.04 -8.52
C ARG A 182 2.53 -8.66 -8.97
N PHE A 183 2.09 -7.85 -8.03
CA PHE A 183 1.56 -6.50 -8.28
C PHE A 183 2.58 -5.39 -8.01
N MET A 184 3.77 -5.74 -7.51
CA MET A 184 4.81 -4.77 -7.10
C MET A 184 6.06 -4.82 -7.97
N ILE A 185 6.18 -5.81 -8.87
CA ILE A 185 7.44 -6.06 -9.55
C ILE A 185 7.81 -4.97 -10.53
N SER A 186 9.07 -4.57 -10.46
CA SER A 186 9.69 -3.75 -11.50
C SER A 186 10.41 -4.62 -12.52
N ARG A 187 10.26 -4.29 -13.80
CA ARG A 187 11.01 -4.94 -14.85
C ARG A 187 12.52 -4.81 -14.61
N GLY A 188 13.22 -5.95 -14.62
CA GLY A 188 14.66 -6.02 -14.40
C GLY A 188 15.09 -6.14 -12.93
N LEU A 189 14.14 -6.11 -11.97
CA LEU A 189 14.40 -6.37 -10.56
C LEU A 189 13.49 -7.52 -10.09
N PHE A 190 14.05 -8.69 -9.82
CA PHE A 190 13.33 -9.92 -9.41
C PHE A 190 12.18 -10.35 -10.34
N SER A 191 11.97 -9.65 -11.44
CA SER A 191 10.84 -9.84 -12.34
C SER A 191 10.83 -11.19 -13.06
N ASP A 192 11.97 -11.86 -13.19
CA ASP A 192 12.10 -13.18 -13.81
C ASP A 192 11.23 -14.25 -13.12
N GLN A 193 10.99 -14.12 -11.82
CA GLN A 193 10.10 -15.01 -11.06
C GLN A 193 8.70 -15.03 -11.66
N LEU A 194 8.20 -13.89 -12.10
CA LEU A 194 6.90 -13.75 -12.74
C LEU A 194 7.00 -13.90 -14.27
N LEU A 195 7.87 -13.13 -14.90
CA LEU A 195 7.92 -13.00 -16.37
C LEU A 195 8.45 -14.24 -17.06
N LYS A 196 9.35 -15.01 -16.42
CA LYS A 196 9.92 -16.23 -17.01
C LYS A 196 9.37 -17.52 -16.42
N HIS A 197 9.09 -17.52 -15.12
CA HIS A 197 8.70 -18.72 -14.41
C HIS A 197 7.23 -18.75 -14.01
N ASN A 198 6.54 -17.59 -14.08
CA ASN A 198 5.16 -17.41 -13.61
C ASN A 198 4.95 -17.99 -12.21
N SER A 199 5.93 -17.77 -11.32
CA SER A 199 5.86 -18.25 -9.95
C SER A 199 4.70 -17.57 -9.22
N TYR A 200 3.89 -18.35 -8.54
CA TYR A 200 2.71 -17.81 -7.85
C TYR A 200 3.11 -16.97 -6.65
N TYR A 201 3.98 -17.50 -5.82
CA TYR A 201 4.63 -16.78 -4.71
C TYR A 201 6.04 -16.38 -5.12
N GLY A 202 6.47 -15.23 -4.66
CA GLY A 202 7.81 -14.73 -4.95
C GLY A 202 8.18 -13.59 -4.03
N PHE A 203 9.30 -12.97 -4.34
CA PHE A 203 9.91 -11.93 -3.52
C PHE A 203 10.10 -10.64 -4.32
N ASP A 204 9.90 -9.49 -3.68
CA ASP A 204 10.27 -8.17 -4.19
C ASP A 204 10.81 -7.27 -3.07
N MET A 205 11.44 -6.17 -3.47
CA MET A 205 11.88 -5.08 -2.60
C MET A 205 11.28 -3.76 -3.10
N PRO A 206 10.00 -3.49 -2.82
CA PRO A 206 9.29 -2.36 -3.41
C PRO A 206 9.81 -1.00 -2.96
N MET A 207 10.40 -0.90 -1.77
CA MET A 207 10.99 0.33 -1.27
C MET A 207 12.44 0.11 -0.86
N VAL A 208 13.34 0.81 -1.54
CA VAL A 208 14.77 0.87 -1.22
C VAL A 208 15.24 2.28 -1.50
N TYR A 209 15.30 3.12 -0.47
CA TYR A 209 15.63 4.53 -0.65
C TYR A 209 16.37 5.13 0.54
N ILE A 210 16.97 6.29 0.29
CA ILE A 210 17.54 7.18 1.30
C ILE A 210 16.75 8.49 1.28
N ASP A 211 16.46 9.03 2.45
CA ASP A 211 15.85 10.34 2.66
C ASP A 211 16.86 11.31 3.24
N LEU A 212 16.86 12.54 2.74
CA LEU A 212 17.58 13.67 3.30
C LEU A 212 16.59 14.79 3.62
N TYR A 213 16.43 15.07 4.91
CA TYR A 213 15.57 16.17 5.36
C TYR A 213 16.36 17.47 5.54
N ILE A 214 15.89 18.54 4.94
CA ILE A 214 16.50 19.88 4.95
C ILE A 214 15.48 20.88 5.52
N PRO A 215 15.59 21.29 6.80
CA PRO A 215 14.58 22.09 7.49
C PRO A 215 14.50 23.55 7.01
N HIS A 216 15.57 24.07 6.38
CA HIS A 216 15.70 25.49 6.06
C HIS A 216 15.18 25.88 4.67
N ILE A 217 14.66 24.94 3.89
CA ILE A 217 14.04 25.23 2.60
C ILE A 217 12.53 25.35 2.82
N PHE A 218 11.97 26.54 2.71
CA PHE A 218 10.59 26.88 3.09
C PHE A 218 10.28 26.40 4.52
N GLN A 219 9.26 25.56 4.71
CA GLN A 219 8.95 24.93 5.99
C GLN A 219 9.51 23.51 6.13
N GLY A 220 10.48 23.16 5.30
CA GLY A 220 11.18 21.89 5.25
C GLY A 220 11.05 21.22 3.88
N MET A 221 12.10 20.55 3.47
CA MET A 221 12.17 19.75 2.24
C MET A 221 12.74 18.38 2.55
N ASN A 222 12.09 17.34 2.04
CA ASN A 222 12.62 15.98 1.99
C ASN A 222 13.13 15.71 0.56
N VAL A 223 14.30 15.09 0.44
CA VAL A 223 14.86 14.59 -0.81
C VAL A 223 14.98 13.08 -0.69
N ARG A 224 14.16 12.34 -1.42
CA ARG A 224 14.17 10.87 -1.46
C ARG A 224 14.87 10.38 -2.72
N ILE A 225 15.81 9.45 -2.56
CA ILE A 225 16.59 8.88 -3.65
C ILE A 225 16.50 7.35 -3.57
N GLY A 226 15.93 6.72 -4.58
CA GLY A 226 15.81 5.27 -4.65
C GLY A 226 14.54 4.79 -5.30
N ARG A 227 14.17 3.53 -5.01
CA ARG A 227 12.91 2.93 -5.42
C ARG A 227 11.85 3.21 -4.37
N ILE A 228 10.74 3.74 -4.81
CA ILE A 228 9.57 4.07 -3.99
C ILE A 228 8.32 3.38 -4.52
N ILE A 229 7.31 3.22 -3.69
CA ILE A 229 5.95 2.94 -4.13
C ILE A 229 5.34 4.25 -4.62
N SER A 230 4.58 4.20 -5.70
CA SER A 230 3.81 5.35 -6.20
C SER A 230 2.85 5.86 -5.13
N GLU A 231 2.65 7.18 -5.08
CA GLU A 231 2.07 7.83 -3.91
C GLU A 231 0.71 8.50 -4.20
N ALA A 232 0.08 8.14 -5.31
CA ALA A 232 -1.06 8.92 -5.80
C ALA A 232 -2.42 8.51 -5.26
N ASP A 233 -2.56 7.35 -4.60
CA ASP A 233 -3.84 6.71 -4.37
C ASP A 233 -4.33 6.78 -2.92
N ILE A 234 -5.64 6.60 -2.76
CA ILE A 234 -6.24 6.38 -1.43
C ILE A 234 -6.09 4.94 -0.94
N GLU A 235 -5.75 4.02 -1.83
CA GLU A 235 -5.37 2.65 -1.50
C GLU A 235 -3.85 2.49 -1.51
N ALA A 236 -3.35 1.48 -0.86
CA ALA A 236 -1.93 1.18 -0.74
C ALA A 236 -1.62 -0.28 -1.09
N GLN A 237 -0.45 -0.53 -1.66
CA GLN A 237 0.01 -1.88 -1.96
C GLN A 237 0.21 -2.73 -0.70
N LEU A 238 0.49 -2.08 0.42
CA LEU A 238 0.83 -2.75 1.67
C LEU A 238 -0.42 -2.90 2.52
N ALA A 239 -0.75 -4.14 2.86
CA ALA A 239 -1.99 -4.53 3.48
C ALA A 239 -2.41 -3.67 4.69
N PRO A 240 -1.54 -3.34 5.66
CA PRO A 240 -1.94 -2.56 6.83
C PRO A 240 -2.45 -1.15 6.52
N ASN A 241 -2.11 -0.60 5.36
CA ASN A 241 -2.46 0.76 4.97
C ASN A 241 -3.85 0.86 4.33
N ASN A 242 -4.59 -0.23 4.24
CA ASN A 242 -5.92 -0.29 3.62
C ASN A 242 -7.01 -0.59 4.63
N LEU A 243 -8.23 -0.08 4.36
CA LEU A 243 -9.43 -0.39 5.16
C LEU A 243 -10.24 -1.58 4.64
N MET A 244 -9.92 -2.06 3.46
CA MET A 244 -10.60 -3.18 2.82
C MET A 244 -9.58 -4.29 2.57
N SER A 245 -10.03 -5.54 2.52
CA SER A 245 -9.18 -6.69 2.19
C SER A 245 -8.84 -6.75 0.71
N SER A 246 -9.78 -6.36 -0.14
CA SER A 246 -9.56 -6.26 -1.59
C SER A 246 -9.24 -4.83 -2.02
N HIS A 247 -8.70 -4.68 -3.22
CA HIS A 247 -8.44 -3.38 -3.84
C HIS A 247 -9.43 -3.10 -4.97
N SER A 248 -9.63 -1.82 -5.27
CA SER A 248 -10.41 -1.37 -6.42
C SER A 248 -9.76 -1.79 -7.74
N ILE A 249 -10.52 -1.77 -8.83
CA ILE A 249 -9.97 -1.96 -10.18
C ILE A 249 -9.14 -0.73 -10.56
N VAL A 250 -9.57 0.48 -10.16
CA VAL A 250 -8.82 1.73 -10.33
C VAL A 250 -7.39 1.58 -9.82
N TYR A 251 -7.24 1.22 -8.56
CA TYR A 251 -5.94 0.98 -7.96
C TYR A 251 -5.19 -0.18 -8.63
N GLY A 252 -5.91 -1.22 -9.01
CA GLY A 252 -5.34 -2.42 -9.57
C GLY A 252 -4.57 -2.24 -10.87
N PHE A 253 -4.80 -1.15 -11.58
CA PHE A 253 -4.18 -0.87 -12.87
C PHE A 253 -3.33 0.38 -12.90
N ASP A 254 -3.13 0.95 -11.75
CA ASP A 254 -2.26 2.10 -11.51
C ASP A 254 -0.75 1.79 -11.67
N ASN A 255 0.05 2.81 -11.49
CA ASN A 255 1.50 2.82 -11.41
C ASN A 255 1.96 2.41 -10.00
N TYR A 256 2.75 1.36 -9.87
CA TYR A 256 3.11 0.82 -8.55
C TYR A 256 4.42 1.34 -7.99
N THR A 257 5.48 1.39 -8.79
CA THR A 257 6.79 1.80 -8.30
C THR A 257 7.52 2.72 -9.26
N GLN A 258 8.35 3.58 -8.70
CA GLN A 258 9.29 4.43 -9.45
C GLN A 258 10.67 4.37 -8.81
N THR A 259 11.71 4.45 -9.62
CA THR A 259 13.10 4.54 -9.13
C THR A 259 13.72 5.83 -9.63
N GLY A 260 14.06 6.73 -8.70
CA GLY A 260 14.48 8.06 -9.08
C GLY A 260 14.89 8.97 -7.92
N ILE A 261 14.71 10.25 -8.13
CA ILE A 261 14.93 11.32 -7.15
C ILE A 261 13.64 12.13 -7.05
N PHE A 262 13.13 12.26 -5.82
CA PHE A 262 11.90 12.98 -5.52
C PHE A 262 12.16 14.00 -4.43
N THR A 263 11.64 15.21 -4.61
CA THR A 263 11.71 16.27 -3.61
C THR A 263 10.31 16.63 -3.17
N THR A 264 10.05 16.56 -1.88
CA THR A 264 8.78 16.97 -1.27
C THR A 264 9.04 18.19 -0.40
N THR A 265 8.46 19.33 -0.77
CA THR A 265 8.72 20.61 -0.13
C THR A 265 7.43 21.16 0.48
N LYS A 266 7.44 21.37 1.77
CA LYS A 266 6.36 22.07 2.47
C LYS A 266 6.56 23.58 2.31
N ILE A 267 5.70 24.19 1.49
CA ILE A 267 5.77 25.62 1.19
C ILE A 267 5.29 26.45 2.38
N ASP A 268 4.14 26.08 2.94
CA ASP A 268 3.53 26.71 4.11
C ASP A 268 2.67 25.70 4.90
N ASN A 269 1.82 26.17 5.79
CA ASN A 269 0.97 25.30 6.61
C ASN A 269 -0.10 24.54 5.82
N GLN A 270 -0.37 24.96 4.58
CA GLN A 270 -1.44 24.39 3.76
C GLN A 270 -0.90 23.66 2.52
N TRP A 271 0.18 24.15 1.94
CA TRP A 271 0.66 23.69 0.65
C TRP A 271 1.95 22.86 0.77
N THR A 272 1.94 21.71 0.12
CA THR A 272 3.11 20.87 -0.09
C THR A 272 3.21 20.54 -1.59
N VAL A 273 4.42 20.56 -2.13
CA VAL A 273 4.68 20.27 -3.54
C VAL A 273 5.72 19.16 -3.63
N GLN A 274 5.47 18.20 -4.48
CA GLN A 274 6.42 17.15 -4.82
C GLN A 274 6.81 17.26 -6.29
N VAL A 275 8.12 17.13 -6.56
CA VAL A 275 8.67 17.07 -7.91
C VAL A 275 9.66 15.93 -7.97
N GLY A 276 9.54 15.08 -8.98
CA GLY A 276 10.39 13.91 -9.13
C GLY A 276 10.85 13.67 -10.56
N LEU A 277 11.94 12.94 -10.66
CA LEU A 277 12.44 12.35 -11.90
C LEU A 277 12.82 10.90 -11.63
N SER A 278 12.29 10.00 -12.44
CA SER A 278 12.55 8.56 -12.38
C SER A 278 12.95 8.02 -13.76
N ASN A 279 13.41 6.79 -13.78
CA ASN A 279 13.74 6.11 -15.03
C ASN A 279 12.55 5.38 -15.67
N GLY A 280 11.35 5.61 -15.17
CA GLY A 280 10.11 4.99 -15.67
C GLY A 280 9.26 4.38 -14.57
N THR A 281 8.06 3.97 -14.96
CA THR A 281 7.11 3.27 -14.11
C THR A 281 7.43 1.77 -14.11
N ASP A 282 7.55 1.18 -12.94
CA ASP A 282 7.79 -0.26 -12.75
C ASP A 282 9.01 -0.80 -13.52
N VAL A 283 10.11 -0.06 -13.53
CA VAL A 283 11.39 -0.44 -14.13
C VAL A 283 12.55 -0.25 -13.15
N ALA A 284 13.48 -1.19 -13.14
CA ALA A 284 14.70 -1.08 -12.36
C ALA A 284 15.64 0.00 -12.92
N LEU A 285 16.46 0.61 -12.06
CA LEU A 285 17.38 1.70 -12.41
C LEU A 285 18.32 1.35 -13.60
N TRP A 286 18.72 0.10 -13.72
CA TRP A 286 19.61 -0.37 -14.78
C TRP A 286 18.88 -0.86 -16.03
N GLN A 287 17.55 -0.89 -16.01
CA GLN A 287 16.74 -1.26 -17.15
C GLN A 287 16.63 -0.03 -18.07
N LYS A 288 17.28 -0.11 -19.20
CA LYS A 288 17.22 1.00 -20.16
C LYS A 288 15.85 1.04 -20.86
N ASP A 289 15.21 2.18 -20.78
CA ASP A 289 14.24 2.57 -21.78
C ASP A 289 14.97 2.75 -23.12
N PRO A 290 14.54 2.11 -24.21
CA PRO A 290 15.16 2.30 -25.51
C PRO A 290 15.14 3.76 -25.99
N GLY A 291 14.14 4.56 -25.61
CA GLY A 291 14.08 6.00 -25.87
C GLY A 291 14.94 6.83 -24.92
N ASN A 292 15.43 6.24 -23.84
CA ASN A 292 16.22 6.90 -22.78
C ASN A 292 15.54 8.15 -22.21
N GLN A 293 14.21 8.11 -22.11
CA GLN A 293 13.37 9.20 -21.62
C GLN A 293 13.15 9.05 -20.11
N PRO A 294 13.38 10.11 -19.31
CA PRO A 294 12.99 10.10 -17.90
C PRO A 294 11.47 10.27 -17.73
N THR A 295 10.95 9.74 -16.65
CA THR A 295 9.58 10.00 -16.21
C THR A 295 9.56 11.11 -15.18
N GLY A 296 8.70 12.08 -15.37
CA GLY A 296 8.48 13.18 -14.45
C GLY A 296 7.35 12.89 -13.47
N THR A 297 7.40 13.52 -12.30
CA THR A 297 6.32 13.56 -11.31
C THR A 297 6.16 14.98 -10.83
N VAL A 298 4.93 15.50 -10.81
CA VAL A 298 4.59 16.81 -10.22
C VAL A 298 3.27 16.68 -9.48
N MET A 299 3.31 16.71 -8.16
CA MET A 299 2.14 16.60 -7.30
C MET A 299 2.03 17.78 -6.37
N ILE A 300 0.81 18.18 -6.06
CA ILE A 300 0.49 19.25 -5.11
C ILE A 300 -0.51 18.74 -4.10
N GLN A 301 -0.24 19.01 -2.83
CA GLN A 301 -1.18 18.78 -1.74
C GLN A 301 -1.61 20.12 -1.13
N TRP A 302 -2.90 20.25 -0.89
CA TRP A 302 -3.47 21.31 -0.08
C TRP A 302 -4.25 20.73 1.09
N ILE A 303 -4.00 21.26 2.28
CA ILE A 303 -4.73 20.89 3.52
C ILE A 303 -5.43 22.13 4.04
N ALA A 304 -6.73 22.02 4.30
CA ALA A 304 -7.53 23.13 4.86
C ALA A 304 -6.99 23.57 6.23
N PRO A 305 -7.12 24.85 6.60
CA PRO A 305 -6.68 25.35 7.91
C PRO A 305 -7.31 24.61 9.10
N ASN A 306 -8.53 24.12 8.94
CA ASN A 306 -9.23 23.33 9.94
C ASN A 306 -8.90 21.83 9.90
N GLN A 307 -8.00 21.41 9.00
CA GLN A 307 -7.55 20.01 8.77
C GLN A 307 -8.69 19.02 8.47
N ARG A 308 -9.83 19.50 7.97
CA ARG A 308 -10.94 18.63 7.60
C ARG A 308 -10.92 18.21 6.16
N ASP A 309 -10.29 19.00 5.31
CA ASP A 309 -10.16 18.72 3.88
C ASP A 309 -8.69 18.59 3.50
N SER A 310 -8.40 17.62 2.66
CA SER A 310 -7.13 17.51 1.94
C SER A 310 -7.42 17.26 0.47
N ILE A 311 -6.77 18.00 -0.40
CA ILE A 311 -6.75 17.76 -1.84
C ILE A 311 -5.32 17.46 -2.23
N TYR A 312 -5.17 16.43 -3.03
CA TYR A 312 -3.91 15.95 -3.50
C TYR A 312 -4.06 15.63 -4.98
N ALA A 313 -3.31 16.28 -5.84
CA ALA A 313 -3.51 16.15 -7.27
C ALA A 313 -2.23 16.47 -8.06
N GLY A 314 -2.12 15.89 -9.24
CA GLY A 314 -1.05 16.18 -10.17
C GLY A 314 -0.87 15.12 -11.23
N ASP A 315 0.31 15.11 -11.83
CA ASP A 315 0.76 14.11 -12.78
C ASP A 315 1.83 13.25 -12.09
N ASN A 316 1.45 12.04 -11.72
CA ASN A 316 2.31 11.11 -11.00
C ASN A 316 3.36 10.47 -11.93
N ALA A 317 3.03 10.32 -13.21
CA ALA A 317 3.94 9.82 -14.20
C ALA A 317 3.67 10.48 -15.56
N PHE A 318 4.56 11.34 -16.00
CA PHE A 318 4.51 11.84 -17.37
C PHE A 318 5.79 11.51 -18.12
N ASN A 319 5.62 10.92 -19.28
CA ASN A 319 6.71 10.41 -20.09
C ASN A 319 6.34 10.47 -21.57
N ASN A 320 7.28 10.78 -22.41
CA ASN A 320 7.10 10.83 -23.86
C ASN A 320 7.86 9.71 -24.58
N SER A 321 8.05 8.57 -23.91
CA SER A 321 8.68 7.39 -24.52
C SER A 321 7.82 6.78 -25.61
N GLU A 322 8.46 6.12 -26.58
CA GLU A 322 7.78 5.34 -27.63
C GLU A 322 7.40 3.93 -27.17
N PHE A 323 7.82 3.51 -25.98
CA PHE A 323 7.62 2.14 -25.51
C PHE A 323 6.44 2.04 -24.57
N GLY A 324 5.49 1.14 -24.87
CA GLY A 324 4.23 1.01 -24.22
C GLY A 324 4.25 0.86 -22.69
N TYR A 325 5.28 0.22 -22.14
CA TYR A 325 5.40 0.08 -20.69
C TYR A 325 6.08 1.27 -19.97
N ASN A 326 6.74 2.14 -20.71
CA ASN A 326 7.46 3.31 -20.17
C ASN A 326 6.79 4.63 -20.49
N ASN A 327 5.79 4.66 -21.33
CA ASN A 327 5.11 5.89 -21.73
C ASN A 327 3.77 6.11 -21.00
N LEU A 328 3.59 5.52 -19.83
CA LEU A 328 2.43 5.74 -19.00
C LEU A 328 2.36 7.23 -18.61
N GLN A 329 1.19 7.79 -18.84
CA GLN A 329 0.81 9.10 -18.31
C GLN A 329 -0.28 8.88 -17.28
N GLN A 330 -0.13 9.46 -16.08
CA GLN A 330 -1.09 9.29 -14.99
C GLN A 330 -1.39 10.62 -14.32
N ILE A 331 -2.57 11.12 -14.60
CA ILE A 331 -3.11 12.30 -13.93
C ILE A 331 -4.09 11.81 -12.87
N VAL A 332 -3.87 12.18 -11.62
CA VAL A 332 -4.68 11.73 -10.50
C VAL A 332 -5.02 12.88 -9.57
N GLY A 333 -6.16 12.77 -8.91
CA GLY A 333 -6.56 13.68 -7.85
C GLY A 333 -7.36 12.96 -6.79
N THR A 334 -7.01 13.20 -5.53
CA THR A 334 -7.74 12.70 -4.36
C THR A 334 -8.29 13.87 -3.56
N TRP A 335 -9.47 13.69 -3.02
CA TRP A 335 -10.07 14.59 -2.05
C TRP A 335 -10.52 13.79 -0.84
N THR A 336 -10.07 14.19 0.33
CA THR A 336 -10.50 13.60 1.60
C THR A 336 -11.24 14.64 2.42
N HIS A 337 -12.32 14.24 3.08
CA HIS A 337 -13.10 15.11 3.96
C HIS A 337 -13.48 14.41 5.26
N LYS A 338 -13.26 15.09 6.36
CA LYS A 338 -13.69 14.71 7.70
C LYS A 338 -14.96 15.47 8.08
N PHE A 339 -16.11 14.82 7.99
CA PHE A 339 -17.39 15.41 8.42
C PHE A 339 -17.41 15.65 9.93
N ASN A 340 -16.94 14.65 10.68
CA ASN A 340 -16.81 14.66 12.14
C ASN A 340 -15.87 13.52 12.56
N ASP A 341 -15.73 13.27 13.86
CA ASP A 341 -14.82 12.25 14.41
C ASP A 341 -15.28 10.79 14.15
N LYS A 342 -16.42 10.61 13.48
CA LYS A 342 -16.96 9.28 13.15
C LYS A 342 -17.17 9.05 11.67
N ILE A 343 -17.22 10.08 10.84
CA ILE A 343 -17.57 9.96 9.42
C ILE A 343 -16.53 10.67 8.57
N TYR A 344 -15.96 9.93 7.65
CA TYR A 344 -14.92 10.38 6.72
C TYR A 344 -15.31 9.97 5.31
N THR A 345 -14.84 10.69 4.30
CA THR A 345 -14.89 10.28 2.91
C THR A 345 -13.57 10.55 2.22
N ALA A 346 -13.22 9.70 1.27
CA ALA A 346 -12.11 9.90 0.35
C ALA A 346 -12.60 9.61 -1.07
N THR A 347 -12.29 10.47 -2.00
CA THR A 347 -12.63 10.31 -3.41
C THR A 347 -11.38 10.49 -4.24
N GLU A 348 -11.14 9.56 -5.14
CA GLU A 348 -10.06 9.60 -6.10
C GLU A 348 -10.63 9.58 -7.50
N ALA A 349 -10.01 10.33 -8.40
CA ALA A 349 -10.27 10.26 -9.82
C ALA A 349 -8.93 10.21 -10.55
N LEU A 350 -8.80 9.28 -11.46
CA LEU A 350 -7.62 9.16 -12.29
C LEU A 350 -7.97 9.14 -13.78
N TYR A 351 -7.02 9.60 -14.55
CA TYR A 351 -6.98 9.46 -15.99
C TYR A 351 -5.59 9.00 -16.39
N MET A 352 -5.53 7.86 -17.07
CA MET A 352 -4.27 7.30 -17.55
C MET A 352 -4.33 7.06 -19.04
N TYR A 353 -3.17 7.09 -19.69
CA TYR A 353 -3.04 6.62 -21.06
C TYR A 353 -1.63 6.17 -21.38
N MET A 354 -1.52 5.30 -22.37
CA MET A 354 -0.28 4.91 -23.01
C MET A 354 -0.45 4.93 -24.52
N ASN A 355 0.66 5.13 -25.24
CA ASN A 355 0.71 4.90 -26.66
C ASN A 355 1.32 3.53 -26.91
N ASP A 356 0.77 2.79 -27.87
CA ASP A 356 1.21 1.44 -28.22
C ASP A 356 1.31 0.51 -26.99
N ALA A 357 0.28 0.60 -26.14
CA ALA A 357 0.19 -0.18 -24.91
C ALA A 357 0.29 -1.68 -25.19
N THR A 358 1.05 -2.40 -24.37
CA THR A 358 1.05 -3.86 -24.43
C THR A 358 -0.33 -4.37 -24.01
N THR A 359 -1.05 -5.00 -24.96
CA THR A 359 -2.33 -5.65 -24.67
C THR A 359 -2.14 -7.04 -24.14
N HIS A 360 -3.07 -7.43 -23.35
CA HIS A 360 -3.19 -8.68 -22.65
C HIS A 360 -2.06 -8.94 -21.67
N PRO A 361 -2.33 -8.61 -20.45
CA PRO A 361 -1.90 -9.50 -19.42
C PRO A 361 -2.41 -10.88 -19.83
N THR A 362 -1.54 -11.85 -19.85
CA THR A 362 -2.03 -13.22 -19.83
C THR A 362 -2.80 -13.35 -18.52
N LYS A 363 -3.73 -14.27 -18.46
CA LYS A 363 -4.48 -14.64 -17.26
C LYS A 363 -3.63 -14.89 -16.03
N ASP A 364 -2.33 -15.05 -16.22
CA ASP A 364 -1.35 -15.40 -15.21
C ASP A 364 -0.40 -14.25 -14.87
N VAL A 365 -0.32 -13.23 -15.72
CA VAL A 365 0.56 -12.07 -15.56
C VAL A 365 -0.21 -10.82 -15.95
N PRO A 366 -0.89 -10.18 -14.99
CA PRO A 366 -1.79 -9.07 -15.30
C PRO A 366 -1.14 -7.89 -16.00
N PHE A 367 0.16 -7.62 -15.81
CA PHE A 367 0.63 -6.27 -16.09
C PHE A 367 1.89 -6.10 -16.89
N GLN A 368 2.78 -7.06 -17.00
CA GLN A 368 4.14 -6.60 -17.28
C GLN A 368 5.04 -7.56 -18.04
N SER A 369 4.55 -8.24 -18.98
CA SER A 369 5.46 -9.01 -19.80
C SER A 369 5.71 -8.32 -21.13
N GLY A 370 6.92 -7.87 -21.36
CA GLY A 370 7.34 -7.25 -22.60
C GLY A 370 7.34 -8.15 -23.85
N SER A 371 6.42 -9.11 -23.90
CA SER A 371 6.26 -10.07 -25.02
C SER A 371 4.86 -10.08 -25.60
N PHE A 372 3.99 -9.15 -25.22
CA PHE A 372 2.57 -9.18 -25.64
C PHE A 372 2.31 -8.35 -26.88
N PRO A 373 1.23 -8.71 -27.63
CA PRO A 373 0.74 -7.87 -28.71
C PRO A 373 0.52 -6.45 -28.19
N VAL A 374 0.90 -5.49 -28.99
CA VAL A 374 0.71 -4.07 -28.71
C VAL A 374 -0.66 -3.66 -29.24
N THR A 375 -1.44 -2.92 -28.49
CA THR A 375 -2.58 -2.15 -29.00
C THR A 375 -2.01 -0.90 -29.69
N PRO A 376 -2.03 -0.80 -31.02
CA PRO A 376 -1.45 0.35 -31.71
C PRO A 376 -2.20 1.63 -31.33
N GLY A 377 -1.43 2.71 -31.11
CA GLY A 377 -1.95 4.03 -30.90
C GLY A 377 -2.33 4.31 -29.44
N TYR A 378 -3.24 5.24 -29.28
CA TYR A 378 -3.64 5.79 -27.98
C TYR A 378 -4.56 4.86 -27.23
N ALA A 379 -4.18 4.48 -26.01
CA ALA A 379 -4.91 3.59 -25.13
C ALA A 379 -5.25 4.30 -23.80
N PRO A 380 -6.38 5.03 -23.74
CA PRO A 380 -6.80 5.73 -22.54
C PRO A 380 -7.66 4.86 -21.64
N GLU A 381 -7.67 5.24 -20.37
CA GLU A 381 -8.51 4.68 -19.31
C GLU A 381 -8.78 5.75 -18.26
N TRP A 382 -9.87 5.63 -17.54
CA TRP A 382 -10.18 6.53 -16.42
C TRP A 382 -11.05 5.82 -15.38
N GLY A 383 -11.00 6.33 -14.17
CA GLY A 383 -11.82 5.81 -13.09
C GLY A 383 -12.08 6.84 -12.01
N ILE A 384 -13.08 6.54 -11.22
CA ILE A 384 -13.42 7.25 -9.99
C ILE A 384 -13.70 6.24 -8.89
N LEU A 385 -13.13 6.49 -7.73
CA LEU A 385 -13.22 5.65 -6.54
C LEU A 385 -13.67 6.50 -5.37
N ASN A 386 -14.61 6.02 -4.57
CA ASN A 386 -15.03 6.66 -3.34
C ASN A 386 -15.06 5.68 -2.18
N TYR A 387 -14.49 6.11 -1.07
CA TYR A 387 -14.59 5.51 0.23
C TYR A 387 -15.43 6.39 1.15
N THR A 388 -16.42 5.79 1.81
CA THR A 388 -17.12 6.42 2.94
C THR A 388 -16.94 5.54 4.17
N MET A 389 -16.39 6.11 5.23
CA MET A 389 -15.92 5.39 6.41
C MET A 389 -16.67 5.86 7.65
N PHE A 390 -17.15 4.90 8.43
CA PHE A 390 -17.88 5.15 9.66
C PHE A 390 -17.15 4.49 10.81
N ARG A 391 -16.63 5.27 11.74
CA ARG A 391 -16.07 4.78 13.00
C ARG A 391 -17.20 4.23 13.88
N ILE A 392 -17.37 2.92 13.90
CA ILE A 392 -18.44 2.23 14.64
C ILE A 392 -18.03 1.87 16.06
N ALA A 393 -16.74 1.77 16.33
CA ALA A 393 -16.14 1.60 17.65
C ALA A 393 -14.76 2.26 17.68
N PRO A 394 -14.14 2.46 18.84
CA PRO A 394 -12.79 3.04 18.92
C PRO A 394 -11.76 2.31 18.04
N ALA A 395 -11.84 1.00 17.95
CA ALA A 395 -10.95 0.15 17.17
C ALA A 395 -11.67 -0.53 15.98
N ALA A 396 -12.71 0.09 15.40
CA ALA A 396 -13.39 -0.49 14.25
C ALA A 396 -14.01 0.57 13.34
N PHE A 397 -13.86 0.37 12.04
CA PHE A 397 -14.53 1.13 10.99
C PHE A 397 -15.42 0.21 10.15
N PHE A 398 -16.61 0.71 9.83
CA PHE A 398 -17.41 0.21 8.72
C PHE A 398 -17.14 1.08 7.50
N THR A 399 -16.85 0.46 6.37
CA THR A 399 -16.44 1.14 5.14
C THR A 399 -17.35 0.73 3.98
N VAL A 400 -17.76 1.72 3.19
CA VAL A 400 -18.44 1.54 1.91
C VAL A 400 -17.50 2.04 0.82
N ARG A 401 -17.19 1.19 -0.15
CA ARG A 401 -16.42 1.54 -1.34
C ARG A 401 -17.30 1.45 -2.56
N ASN A 402 -17.20 2.44 -3.45
CA ASN A 402 -17.86 2.45 -4.75
C ASN A 402 -16.85 2.89 -5.79
N GLU A 403 -16.88 2.23 -6.93
CA GLU A 403 -15.97 2.47 -8.01
C GLU A 403 -16.70 2.47 -9.37
N PHE A 404 -16.18 3.28 -10.28
CA PHE A 404 -16.45 3.17 -11.71
C PHE A 404 -15.11 3.27 -12.45
N TYR A 405 -14.89 2.34 -13.39
CA TYR A 405 -13.66 2.27 -14.18
C TYR A 405 -13.99 1.97 -15.64
N ASP A 406 -13.34 2.65 -16.58
CA ASP A 406 -13.52 2.48 -18.03
C ASP A 406 -12.17 2.16 -18.69
N ASP A 407 -11.97 0.91 -19.05
CA ASP A 407 -10.85 0.46 -19.87
C ASP A 407 -11.28 0.53 -21.35
N ILE A 408 -11.14 1.71 -21.93
CA ILE A 408 -11.77 2.09 -23.22
C ILE A 408 -11.36 1.15 -24.36
N VAL A 409 -10.12 0.69 -24.37
CA VAL A 409 -9.59 -0.20 -25.42
C VAL A 409 -9.24 -1.59 -24.91
N GLY A 410 -9.43 -1.87 -23.63
CA GLY A 410 -9.11 -3.15 -23.01
C GLY A 410 -7.61 -3.40 -22.84
N SER A 411 -6.81 -2.35 -22.74
CA SER A 411 -5.37 -2.46 -22.60
C SER A 411 -4.93 -2.97 -21.24
N ARG A 412 -5.72 -2.73 -20.22
CA ARG A 412 -5.42 -3.10 -18.83
C ARG A 412 -6.07 -4.41 -18.43
N THR A 413 -7.37 -4.49 -18.55
CA THR A 413 -8.15 -5.65 -18.12
C THR A 413 -8.24 -6.76 -19.17
N GLY A 414 -7.81 -6.49 -20.40
CA GLY A 414 -8.01 -7.38 -21.54
C GLY A 414 -9.43 -7.32 -22.12
N HIS A 415 -10.28 -6.43 -21.61
CA HIS A 415 -11.67 -6.28 -22.03
C HIS A 415 -12.01 -4.80 -22.18
N ALA A 416 -12.32 -4.35 -23.38
CA ALA A 416 -12.84 -3.00 -23.64
C ALA A 416 -14.25 -2.90 -23.06
N THR A 417 -14.37 -2.45 -21.82
CA THR A 417 -15.63 -2.37 -21.09
C THR A 417 -15.52 -1.45 -19.89
N LYS A 418 -16.67 -0.98 -19.45
CA LYS A 418 -16.84 -0.25 -18.20
C LYS A 418 -17.11 -1.23 -17.07
N TYR A 419 -16.65 -0.84 -15.88
CA TYR A 419 -16.83 -1.60 -14.65
C TYR A 419 -17.47 -0.74 -13.58
N SER A 420 -18.28 -1.33 -12.73
CA SER A 420 -18.65 -0.77 -11.43
C SER A 420 -18.38 -1.79 -10.33
N GLU A 421 -17.98 -1.30 -9.19
CA GLU A 421 -17.74 -2.07 -7.99
C GLU A 421 -18.46 -1.43 -6.82
N HIS A 422 -19.02 -2.28 -5.93
CA HIS A 422 -19.65 -1.89 -4.68
C HIS A 422 -19.21 -2.85 -3.58
N SER A 423 -18.52 -2.32 -2.56
CA SER A 423 -18.05 -3.12 -1.43
C SER A 423 -18.50 -2.56 -0.09
N LEU A 424 -18.71 -3.47 0.83
CA LEU A 424 -18.97 -3.20 2.24
C LEU A 424 -17.96 -3.97 3.07
N GLY A 425 -17.24 -3.31 3.95
CA GLY A 425 -16.24 -3.97 4.79
C GLY A 425 -16.22 -3.44 6.21
N VAL A 426 -15.60 -4.21 7.08
CA VAL A 426 -15.29 -3.79 8.45
C VAL A 426 -13.80 -3.99 8.67
N THR A 427 -13.12 -2.93 9.08
CA THR A 427 -11.77 -3.05 9.61
C THR A 427 -11.84 -3.04 11.12
N TRP A 428 -11.29 -4.05 11.76
CA TRP A 428 -11.32 -4.22 13.19
C TRP A 428 -9.94 -4.58 13.75
N TRP A 429 -9.52 -3.84 14.76
CA TRP A 429 -8.28 -4.06 15.50
C TRP A 429 -8.61 -4.59 16.91
N PRO A 430 -8.67 -5.91 17.11
CA PRO A 430 -9.01 -6.51 18.41
C PRO A 430 -7.94 -6.28 19.48
N ASP A 431 -6.73 -6.02 19.08
CA ASP A 431 -5.55 -5.69 19.90
C ASP A 431 -4.53 -4.92 19.05
N LYS A 432 -3.37 -4.61 19.65
CA LYS A 432 -2.34 -3.78 19.03
C LYS A 432 -1.74 -4.37 17.74
N ILE A 433 -1.66 -5.70 17.64
CA ILE A 433 -0.91 -6.37 16.58
C ILE A 433 -1.77 -7.09 15.53
N ILE A 434 -3.08 -7.20 15.76
CA ILE A 434 -4.00 -7.92 14.85
C ILE A 434 -4.92 -6.95 14.13
N THR A 435 -5.04 -7.12 12.83
CA THR A 435 -6.08 -6.50 11.99
C THR A 435 -6.93 -7.58 11.34
N LEU A 436 -8.25 -7.38 11.31
CA LEU A 436 -9.22 -8.24 10.63
C LEU A 436 -10.08 -7.39 9.71
N ARG A 437 -10.24 -7.81 8.44
CA ARG A 437 -11.01 -7.06 7.43
C ARG A 437 -11.96 -7.96 6.64
N PRO A 438 -13.10 -8.37 7.21
CA PRO A 438 -14.17 -8.99 6.42
C PRO A 438 -14.78 -8.00 5.43
N GLU A 439 -15.02 -8.47 4.20
CA GLU A 439 -15.53 -7.68 3.08
C GLU A 439 -16.54 -8.47 2.26
N LEU A 440 -17.56 -7.77 1.73
CA LEU A 440 -18.48 -8.22 0.71
C LEU A 440 -18.35 -7.31 -0.50
N ARG A 441 -18.10 -7.86 -1.66
CA ARG A 441 -17.87 -7.15 -2.91
C ARG A 441 -18.77 -7.64 -4.03
N PHE A 442 -19.31 -6.71 -4.81
CA PHE A 442 -20.02 -6.98 -6.04
C PHE A 442 -19.43 -6.16 -7.18
N ASP A 443 -19.09 -6.83 -8.28
CA ASP A 443 -18.56 -6.25 -9.50
C ASP A 443 -19.49 -6.49 -10.67
N HIS A 444 -19.57 -5.51 -11.58
CA HIS A 444 -20.32 -5.59 -12.84
C HIS A 444 -19.51 -5.05 -14.02
N SER A 445 -19.51 -5.75 -15.14
CA SER A 445 -18.99 -5.29 -16.43
C SER A 445 -20.12 -5.04 -17.45
N TYR A 446 -20.11 -3.84 -18.04
CA TYR A 446 -21.27 -3.36 -18.81
C TYR A 446 -21.30 -3.84 -20.26
N ASP A 447 -20.19 -3.83 -20.98
CA ASP A 447 -20.18 -4.02 -22.42
C ASP A 447 -19.84 -5.48 -22.79
N THR A 448 -18.92 -6.11 -22.07
CA THR A 448 -18.51 -7.50 -22.31
C THR A 448 -18.54 -8.32 -21.02
N ALA A 449 -18.51 -9.65 -21.13
CA ALA A 449 -18.27 -10.52 -19.99
C ALA A 449 -16.77 -10.50 -19.65
N ALA A 450 -16.42 -9.93 -18.49
CA ALA A 450 -15.01 -9.77 -18.07
C ALA A 450 -14.62 -10.65 -16.90
N PHE A 451 -15.58 -11.09 -16.09
CA PHE A 451 -15.33 -11.95 -14.91
C PHE A 451 -15.44 -13.44 -15.25
N ASP A 452 -14.98 -14.28 -14.32
CA ASP A 452 -15.01 -15.74 -14.42
C ASP A 452 -14.31 -16.24 -15.70
N ASN A 453 -13.10 -15.71 -15.94
CA ASN A 453 -12.31 -15.93 -17.16
C ASN A 453 -13.06 -15.52 -18.44
N GLY A 454 -13.76 -14.40 -18.43
CA GLY A 454 -14.47 -13.84 -19.58
C GLY A 454 -15.80 -14.53 -19.89
N THR A 455 -16.44 -15.17 -18.92
CA THR A 455 -17.72 -15.86 -19.12
C THR A 455 -18.89 -15.18 -18.44
N ARG A 456 -18.65 -14.28 -17.49
CA ARG A 456 -19.68 -13.59 -16.71
C ARG A 456 -19.51 -12.08 -16.71
N ARG A 457 -20.63 -11.37 -16.60
CA ARG A 457 -20.67 -9.91 -16.43
C ARG A 457 -20.70 -9.49 -14.96
N ASN A 458 -21.03 -10.40 -14.06
CA ASN A 458 -21.13 -10.14 -12.63
C ASN A 458 -20.24 -11.07 -11.85
N GLN A 459 -19.69 -10.53 -10.77
CA GLN A 459 -18.96 -11.28 -9.78
C GLN A 459 -19.40 -10.84 -8.38
N PHE A 460 -19.55 -11.80 -7.47
CA PHE A 460 -19.70 -11.53 -6.04
C PHE A 460 -18.56 -12.25 -5.30
N VAL A 461 -17.90 -11.51 -4.42
CA VAL A 461 -16.80 -12.03 -3.58
C VAL A 461 -17.09 -11.69 -2.12
N ALA A 462 -17.01 -12.67 -1.25
CA ALA A 462 -16.90 -12.47 0.18
C ALA A 462 -15.47 -12.83 0.58
N SER A 463 -14.75 -11.87 1.12
CA SER A 463 -13.36 -12.05 1.51
C SER A 463 -13.11 -11.63 2.96
N MET A 464 -12.00 -12.06 3.48
CA MET A 464 -11.47 -11.61 4.76
C MET A 464 -9.97 -11.79 4.75
N ASP A 465 -9.25 -10.81 5.24
CA ASP A 465 -7.86 -10.99 5.58
C ASP A 465 -7.59 -10.89 7.08
N PHE A 466 -6.40 -11.34 7.43
CA PHE A 466 -5.89 -11.41 8.78
C PHE A 466 -4.43 -10.98 8.76
N ILE A 467 -4.15 -9.82 9.38
CA ILE A 467 -2.81 -9.26 9.45
C ILE A 467 -2.30 -9.39 10.88
N VAL A 468 -1.04 -9.81 11.02
CA VAL A 468 -0.32 -9.87 12.29
C VAL A 468 0.97 -9.08 12.18
N HIS A 469 1.13 -8.06 13.01
CA HIS A 469 2.37 -7.29 13.11
C HIS A 469 3.38 -7.93 14.05
N TYR A 470 4.68 -7.79 13.76
CA TYR A 470 5.78 -8.28 14.59
C TYR A 470 6.97 -7.32 14.71
#